data_d4fefa91ec353711d2fe94cefb8a9177
#
_entry.id   d4fefa91ec353711d2fe94cefb8a9177
#
_cell.length_a   1.000
_cell.length_b   1.000
_cell.length_c   1.000
_cell.angle_alpha   90.00
_cell.angle_beta   90.00
_cell.angle_gamma   90.00
#
_symmetry.space_group_name_H-M   'P 1'
#
loop_
_entity.id
_entity.type
_entity.pdbx_description
1 polymer ?
#
loop_
_entity_poly.entity_id
_entity_poly.type
_entity_poly.pdbx_seq_one_letter_code
_entity_poly.pdbx_strand_id
1 'polypeptide(L)'
;DHGQIARYAIGRDYHNVLRSRLNQLGGWLEEAMPGCKTRGVVDSAPLAEREFAARAGLGWFGKNTMLIDRRAGSYFFLSGLLTTVSLPVDYPVEVDHCGTCTACLDICPTDALPEPRVLDANRCISALTIEDHGPVAESFRPQFGNWIFGCDLCQEVCPWNRYAPGTEDPELQSMGNEEMPSLVELLSLDKSAFRKKFHGSPILRAKRVGLLRSAAIALGNHPLESCDITAGLYSLCKALQDEEPVLRGAAAWALGQWRHRIPTIAPQIVDALQAQLVDEQDDIAQCEIRSAIGQSK
;
A
#
# COMPACT_ATOMS: atom_id res chain seq x y z
N ASP A 1 -10.81 14.65 -3.37
CA ASP A 1 -9.71 14.14 -4.20
C ASP A 1 -8.50 13.65 -3.38
N HIS A 2 -8.75 12.84 -2.34
CA HIS A 2 -7.71 12.34 -1.44
C HIS A 2 -7.51 10.83 -1.61
N GLY A 3 -6.25 10.41 -1.55
CA GLY A 3 -5.86 9.01 -1.64
C GLY A 3 -5.83 8.33 -0.27
N GLN A 4 -6.15 7.04 -0.20
CA GLN A 4 -6.01 6.22 1.02
C GLN A 4 -4.64 5.57 1.09
N ILE A 5 -4.08 5.55 2.31
CA ILE A 5 -2.82 4.91 2.66
C ILE A 5 -3.09 3.94 3.81
N ALA A 6 -2.52 2.73 3.74
CA ALA A 6 -2.61 1.78 4.83
C ALA A 6 -2.03 2.36 6.14
N ARG A 7 -2.68 2.08 7.26
CA ARG A 7 -2.37 2.67 8.58
C ARG A 7 -0.91 2.53 8.98
N TYR A 8 -0.29 1.39 8.64
CA TYR A 8 1.10 1.15 8.99
C TYR A 8 2.08 2.15 8.37
N ALA A 9 1.70 2.82 7.28
CA ALA A 9 2.57 3.72 6.54
C ALA A 9 2.38 5.21 6.88
N ILE A 10 1.46 5.54 7.78
CA ILE A 10 1.15 6.92 8.16
C ILE A 10 2.25 7.52 9.05
N GLY A 11 2.88 6.71 9.91
CA GLY A 11 3.97 7.10 10.80
C GLY A 11 5.35 7.09 10.15
N ARG A 12 6.38 7.20 11.00
CA ARG A 12 7.78 7.00 10.59
C ARG A 12 7.99 5.58 10.09
N ASP A 13 9.02 5.40 9.29
CA ASP A 13 9.41 4.08 8.79
C ASP A 13 9.69 3.14 9.97
N TYR A 14 8.79 2.19 10.18
CA TYR A 14 8.84 1.23 11.29
C TYR A 14 10.11 0.37 11.27
N HIS A 15 10.71 0.15 10.11
CA HIS A 15 11.99 -0.57 10.02
C HIS A 15 13.07 0.15 10.83
N ASN A 16 13.14 1.48 10.75
CA ASN A 16 14.13 2.28 11.46
C ASN A 16 13.81 2.34 12.96
N VAL A 17 12.54 2.53 13.30
CA VAL A 17 12.07 2.60 14.69
C VAL A 17 12.36 1.29 15.42
N LEU A 18 11.90 0.16 14.86
CA LEU A 18 12.06 -1.15 15.49
C LEU A 18 13.53 -1.60 15.50
N ARG A 19 14.29 -1.34 14.44
CA ARG A 19 15.73 -1.67 14.42
C ARG A 19 16.49 -0.94 15.51
N SER A 20 16.19 0.33 15.74
CA SER A 20 16.79 1.10 16.84
C SER A 20 16.52 0.46 18.20
N ARG A 21 15.27 0.07 18.45
CA ARG A 21 14.85 -0.57 19.71
C ARG A 21 15.44 -1.96 19.90
N LEU A 22 15.48 -2.74 18.84
CA LEU A 22 16.12 -4.06 18.88
C LEU A 22 17.62 -3.97 19.17
N ASN A 23 18.31 -2.95 18.63
CA ASN A 23 19.71 -2.72 18.94
C ASN A 23 19.92 -2.35 20.42
N GLN A 24 19.02 -1.53 21.00
CA GLN A 24 19.08 -1.20 22.42
C GLN A 24 18.81 -2.44 23.29
N LEU A 25 17.78 -3.24 22.95
CA LEU A 25 17.49 -4.48 23.67
C LEU A 25 18.62 -5.49 23.55
N GLY A 26 19.21 -5.61 22.35
CA GLY A 26 20.37 -6.49 22.10
C GLY A 26 21.57 -6.08 22.91
N GLY A 27 21.92 -4.79 22.94
CA GLY A 27 23.02 -4.27 23.74
C GLY A 27 22.81 -4.53 25.24
N TRP A 28 21.59 -4.27 25.74
CA TRP A 28 21.26 -4.60 27.14
C TRP A 28 21.43 -6.09 27.44
N LEU A 29 21.01 -6.99 26.54
CA LEU A 29 21.15 -8.42 26.72
C LEU A 29 22.62 -8.86 26.71
N GLU A 30 23.44 -8.30 25.84
CA GLU A 30 24.87 -8.58 25.75
C GLU A 30 25.64 -8.11 26.99
N GLU A 31 25.23 -6.98 27.57
CA GLU A 31 25.76 -6.50 28.86
C GLU A 31 25.34 -7.40 30.04
N ALA A 32 24.07 -7.81 30.07
CA ALA A 32 23.53 -8.66 31.12
C ALA A 32 24.05 -10.11 31.07
N MET A 33 24.44 -10.58 29.87
CA MET A 33 24.87 -11.96 29.59
C MET A 33 26.19 -11.96 28.83
N PRO A 34 27.34 -11.77 29.50
CA PRO A 34 28.66 -11.71 28.85
C PRO A 34 28.94 -12.93 27.95
N GLY A 35 29.34 -12.66 26.71
CA GLY A 35 29.55 -13.67 25.67
C GLY A 35 28.32 -13.98 24.81
N CYS A 36 27.17 -13.43 25.14
CA CYS A 36 26.00 -13.42 24.25
C CYS A 36 26.27 -12.60 22.99
N LYS A 37 25.67 -13.02 21.89
CA LYS A 37 25.59 -12.23 20.64
C LYS A 37 24.14 -12.08 20.26
N THR A 38 23.82 -10.89 19.74
CA THR A 38 22.46 -10.56 19.30
C THR A 38 22.42 -10.02 17.90
N ARG A 39 21.26 -10.16 17.22
CA ARG A 39 20.98 -9.55 15.93
C ARG A 39 19.50 -9.25 15.81
N GLY A 40 19.15 -7.97 15.70
CA GLY A 40 17.79 -7.52 15.38
C GLY A 40 17.41 -7.83 13.94
N VAL A 41 16.18 -8.29 13.73
CA VAL A 41 15.57 -8.54 12.41
C VAL A 41 14.19 -7.88 12.34
N VAL A 42 13.94 -7.19 11.23
CA VAL A 42 12.67 -6.50 10.95
C VAL A 42 12.40 -6.65 9.46
N ASP A 43 11.32 -7.31 9.10
CA ASP A 43 10.74 -7.44 7.75
C ASP A 43 11.74 -7.77 6.61
N SER A 44 12.74 -6.95 6.40
CA SER A 44 13.73 -7.10 5.32
C SER A 44 14.72 -8.28 5.49
N ALA A 45 14.70 -8.98 6.62
CA ALA A 45 15.50 -10.19 6.81
C ALA A 45 14.78 -11.41 6.20
N PRO A 46 15.52 -12.43 5.70
CA PRO A 46 14.93 -13.65 5.17
C PRO A 46 14.45 -14.56 6.33
N LEU A 47 13.53 -14.07 7.13
CA LEU A 47 12.93 -14.73 8.28
C LEU A 47 11.40 -14.68 8.13
N ALA A 48 10.73 -15.78 8.41
CA ALA A 48 9.27 -15.84 8.40
C ALA A 48 8.71 -15.34 9.74
N GLU A 49 8.76 -14.01 10.00
CA GLU A 49 8.43 -13.40 11.28
C GLU A 49 7.05 -13.82 11.80
N ARG A 50 6.05 -13.86 10.91
CA ARG A 50 4.68 -14.28 11.29
C ARG A 50 4.62 -15.72 11.78
N GLU A 51 5.38 -16.63 11.14
CA GLU A 51 5.45 -18.03 11.55
C GLU A 51 6.11 -18.17 12.92
N PHE A 52 7.24 -17.48 13.13
CA PHE A 52 7.92 -17.49 14.43
C PHE A 52 7.06 -16.87 15.53
N ALA A 53 6.36 -15.77 15.23
CA ALA A 53 5.45 -15.14 16.18
C ALA A 53 4.27 -16.06 16.55
N ALA A 54 3.70 -16.79 15.59
CA ALA A 54 2.65 -17.76 15.85
C ALA A 54 3.15 -18.92 16.73
N ARG A 55 4.35 -19.45 16.45
CA ARG A 55 5.00 -20.48 17.27
C ARG A 55 5.34 -20.01 18.68
N ALA A 56 5.65 -18.72 18.83
CA ALA A 56 5.90 -18.08 20.12
C ALA A 56 4.60 -17.70 20.87
N GLY A 57 3.43 -18.12 20.39
CA GLY A 57 2.17 -17.86 21.07
C GLY A 57 1.65 -16.43 21.01
N LEU A 58 2.20 -15.58 20.13
CA LEU A 58 1.75 -14.20 19.99
C LEU A 58 0.39 -14.06 19.31
N GLY A 59 -0.13 -15.13 18.72
CA GLY A 59 -1.42 -15.12 18.05
C GLY A 59 -1.59 -16.29 17.08
N TRP A 60 -2.64 -16.24 16.28
CA TRP A 60 -2.93 -17.24 15.25
C TRP A 60 -2.99 -16.59 13.85
N PHE A 61 -2.81 -17.40 12.82
CA PHE A 61 -3.02 -16.94 11.45
C PHE A 61 -4.50 -16.74 11.16
N GLY A 62 -4.90 -15.50 10.93
CA GLY A 62 -6.23 -15.17 10.45
C GLY A 62 -6.50 -15.68 9.04
N LYS A 63 -7.77 -15.78 8.63
CA LYS A 63 -8.15 -16.13 7.26
C LYS A 63 -7.62 -15.13 6.22
N ASN A 64 -7.34 -13.89 6.63
CA ASN A 64 -6.70 -12.83 5.83
C ASN A 64 -5.17 -12.90 5.81
N THR A 65 -4.57 -14.00 6.27
CA THR A 65 -3.11 -14.21 6.38
C THR A 65 -2.36 -13.35 7.41
N MET A 66 -3.05 -12.46 8.10
CA MET A 66 -2.43 -11.67 9.18
C MET A 66 -2.28 -12.50 10.45
N LEU A 67 -1.26 -12.18 11.25
CA LEU A 67 -1.20 -12.65 12.63
C LEU A 67 -2.20 -11.84 13.46
N ILE A 68 -3.04 -12.51 14.23
CA ILE A 68 -4.07 -11.88 15.06
C ILE A 68 -3.82 -12.22 16.51
N ASP A 69 -3.66 -11.21 17.35
CA ASP A 69 -3.67 -11.32 18.81
C ASP A 69 -5.06 -11.03 19.36
N ARG A 70 -5.45 -11.72 20.45
CA ARG A 70 -6.79 -11.56 21.04
C ARG A 70 -7.08 -10.16 21.59
N ARG A 71 -6.04 -9.40 21.98
CA ARG A 71 -6.16 -8.09 22.61
C ARG A 71 -5.77 -6.96 21.65
N ALA A 72 -4.72 -7.20 20.85
CA ALA A 72 -4.16 -6.18 19.95
C ALA A 72 -4.73 -6.23 18.54
N GLY A 73 -5.53 -7.26 18.19
CA GLY A 73 -5.98 -7.44 16.81
C GLY A 73 -4.85 -7.83 15.88
N SER A 74 -4.76 -7.19 14.70
CA SER A 74 -3.69 -7.41 13.73
C SER A 74 -2.90 -6.14 13.37
N TYR A 75 -3.21 -5.00 13.99
CA TYR A 75 -2.52 -3.74 13.74
C TYR A 75 -1.30 -3.57 14.66
N PHE A 76 -0.31 -4.44 14.48
CA PHE A 76 0.98 -4.34 15.16
C PHE A 76 2.11 -4.76 14.23
N PHE A 77 3.30 -4.27 14.52
CA PHE A 77 4.50 -4.67 13.80
C PHE A 77 5.16 -5.87 14.48
N LEU A 78 5.77 -6.72 13.66
CA LEU A 78 6.60 -7.83 14.12
C LEU A 78 8.08 -7.47 13.98
N SER A 79 8.85 -7.91 14.94
CA SER A 79 10.31 -7.87 14.90
C SER A 79 10.88 -8.99 15.76
N GLY A 80 12.12 -9.39 15.48
CA GLY A 80 12.77 -10.46 16.20
C GLY A 80 14.18 -10.07 16.65
N LEU A 81 14.59 -10.57 17.84
CA LEU A 81 15.97 -10.53 18.29
C LEU A 81 16.54 -11.95 18.28
N LEU A 82 17.40 -12.24 17.34
CA LEU A 82 18.19 -13.48 17.35
C LEU A 82 19.24 -13.37 18.45
N THR A 83 19.40 -14.43 19.24
CA THR A 83 20.36 -14.45 20.36
C THR A 83 21.00 -15.82 20.50
N THR A 84 22.23 -15.84 21.01
CA THR A 84 22.93 -17.07 21.38
C THR A 84 22.60 -17.56 22.80
N VAL A 85 21.81 -16.79 23.54
CA VAL A 85 21.33 -17.20 24.88
C VAL A 85 20.25 -18.26 24.73
N SER A 86 20.35 -19.32 25.50
CA SER A 86 19.27 -20.30 25.61
C SER A 86 18.14 -19.72 26.49
N LEU A 87 16.98 -19.47 25.89
CA LEU A 87 15.80 -18.98 26.57
C LEU A 87 14.74 -20.10 26.65
N PRO A 88 13.89 -20.09 27.69
CA PRO A 88 12.69 -20.94 27.69
C PRO A 88 11.84 -20.64 26.44
N VAL A 89 11.27 -21.69 25.86
CA VAL A 89 10.39 -21.54 24.69
C VAL A 89 8.95 -21.36 25.11
N ASP A 90 8.23 -20.52 24.38
CA ASP A 90 6.78 -20.37 24.50
C ASP A 90 6.08 -21.41 23.64
N TYR A 91 4.77 -21.56 23.83
CA TYR A 91 3.94 -22.51 23.11
C TYR A 91 2.99 -21.77 22.17
N PRO A 92 2.71 -22.32 20.97
CA PRO A 92 1.78 -21.72 20.03
C PRO A 92 0.34 -21.65 20.59
N VAL A 93 -0.43 -20.71 20.08
CA VAL A 93 -1.89 -20.66 20.32
C VAL A 93 -2.53 -21.79 19.51
N GLU A 94 -3.11 -22.77 20.19
CA GLU A 94 -3.70 -23.96 19.53
C GLU A 94 -5.06 -23.68 18.87
N VAL A 95 -5.76 -22.63 19.29
CA VAL A 95 -7.14 -22.35 18.90
C VAL A 95 -7.20 -21.27 17.81
N ASP A 96 -7.81 -21.62 16.68
CA ASP A 96 -8.21 -20.66 15.67
C ASP A 96 -9.52 -19.95 16.08
N HIS A 97 -9.44 -18.66 16.31
CA HIS A 97 -10.60 -17.86 16.69
C HIS A 97 -11.33 -17.20 15.51
N CYS A 98 -10.98 -17.49 14.25
CA CYS A 98 -11.73 -17.04 13.09
C CYS A 98 -13.07 -17.77 12.92
N GLY A 99 -13.16 -19.04 13.37
CA GLY A 99 -14.38 -19.83 13.32
C GLY A 99 -15.06 -19.82 11.94
N THR A 100 -16.35 -19.55 11.89
CA THR A 100 -17.16 -19.48 10.67
C THR A 100 -17.11 -18.13 9.96
N CYS A 101 -16.46 -17.10 10.53
CA CYS A 101 -16.39 -15.75 9.97
C CYS A 101 -15.65 -15.75 8.61
N THR A 102 -16.22 -15.07 7.60
CA THR A 102 -15.65 -14.90 6.25
C THR A 102 -15.48 -13.44 5.86
N ALA A 103 -15.72 -12.49 6.77
CA ALA A 103 -15.78 -11.06 6.47
C ALA A 103 -14.58 -10.53 5.69
N CYS A 104 -13.35 -10.98 6.02
CA CYS A 104 -12.14 -10.56 5.31
C CYS A 104 -12.03 -11.13 3.89
N LEU A 105 -12.61 -12.29 3.63
CA LEU A 105 -12.68 -12.90 2.28
C LEU A 105 -13.69 -12.13 1.44
N ASP A 106 -14.87 -11.88 2.00
CA ASP A 106 -16.00 -11.27 1.32
C ASP A 106 -15.77 -9.79 0.96
N ILE A 107 -14.99 -9.05 1.78
CA ILE A 107 -14.72 -7.62 1.57
C ILE A 107 -13.65 -7.37 0.50
N CYS A 108 -12.84 -8.36 0.14
CA CYS A 108 -11.73 -8.14 -0.78
C CYS A 108 -12.23 -7.86 -2.20
N PRO A 109 -12.09 -6.63 -2.74
CA PRO A 109 -12.71 -6.28 -4.01
C PRO A 109 -12.04 -6.97 -5.21
N THR A 110 -10.82 -7.47 -5.03
CA THR A 110 -10.03 -8.16 -6.06
C THR A 110 -10.02 -9.67 -5.88
N ASP A 111 -10.77 -10.23 -4.91
CA ASP A 111 -10.73 -11.64 -4.54
C ASP A 111 -9.29 -12.17 -4.34
N ALA A 112 -8.44 -11.36 -3.74
CA ALA A 112 -7.05 -11.74 -3.47
C ALA A 112 -6.93 -12.82 -2.38
N LEU A 113 -8.00 -13.15 -1.69
CA LEU A 113 -8.11 -14.20 -0.68
C LEU A 113 -9.03 -15.32 -1.18
N PRO A 114 -8.57 -16.17 -2.13
CA PRO A 114 -9.42 -17.19 -2.74
C PRO A 114 -9.87 -18.27 -1.75
N GLU A 115 -9.08 -18.51 -0.72
CA GLU A 115 -9.36 -19.47 0.35
C GLU A 115 -8.82 -18.93 1.69
N PRO A 116 -9.34 -19.41 2.83
CA PRO A 116 -8.81 -19.06 4.14
C PRO A 116 -7.30 -19.29 4.24
N ARG A 117 -6.55 -18.26 4.62
CA ARG A 117 -5.08 -18.27 4.78
C ARG A 117 -4.29 -18.43 3.46
N VAL A 118 -4.94 -18.24 2.33
CA VAL A 118 -4.28 -18.20 1.03
C VAL A 118 -4.40 -16.79 0.46
N LEU A 119 -3.27 -16.21 0.10
CA LEU A 119 -3.20 -14.89 -0.54
C LEU A 119 -2.60 -15.01 -1.94
N ASP A 120 -3.35 -14.58 -2.95
CA ASP A 120 -2.81 -14.28 -4.27
C ASP A 120 -2.28 -12.85 -4.29
N ALA A 121 -0.96 -12.71 -4.18
CA ALA A 121 -0.30 -11.39 -4.16
C ALA A 121 -0.49 -10.62 -5.47
N ASN A 122 -0.68 -11.31 -6.61
CA ASN A 122 -0.90 -10.66 -7.91
C ASN A 122 -2.27 -9.97 -8.01
N ARG A 123 -3.16 -10.25 -7.08
CA ARG A 123 -4.49 -9.64 -6.98
C ARG A 123 -4.61 -8.68 -5.80
N CYS A 124 -3.68 -8.76 -4.83
CA CYS A 124 -3.75 -7.97 -3.61
C CYS A 124 -3.42 -6.50 -3.88
N ILE A 125 -4.36 -5.58 -3.58
CA ILE A 125 -4.15 -4.14 -3.75
C ILE A 125 -2.90 -3.68 -2.99
N SER A 126 -2.65 -4.20 -1.79
CA SER A 126 -1.44 -3.87 -1.03
C SER A 126 -0.17 -4.25 -1.79
N ALA A 127 -0.08 -5.47 -2.32
CA ALA A 127 1.08 -5.91 -3.11
C ALA A 127 1.21 -5.10 -4.42
N LEU A 128 0.11 -4.86 -5.12
CA LEU A 128 0.09 -4.11 -6.38
C LEU A 128 0.46 -2.63 -6.21
N THR A 129 0.17 -2.02 -5.06
CA THR A 129 0.50 -0.60 -4.81
C THR A 129 1.86 -0.37 -4.18
N ILE A 130 2.43 -1.38 -3.51
CA ILE A 130 3.71 -1.27 -2.80
C ILE A 130 4.87 -1.87 -3.59
N GLU A 131 4.70 -3.12 -4.07
CA GLU A 131 5.79 -3.93 -4.61
C GLU A 131 5.83 -3.93 -6.14
N ASP A 132 4.67 -3.86 -6.78
CA ASP A 132 4.59 -3.80 -8.24
C ASP A 132 4.74 -2.36 -8.72
N HIS A 133 5.73 -2.13 -9.59
CA HIS A 133 6.01 -0.84 -10.21
C HIS A 133 5.63 -0.81 -11.70
N GLY A 134 5.08 -1.90 -12.22
CA GLY A 134 4.58 -2.04 -13.58
C GLY A 134 3.15 -1.51 -13.76
N PRO A 135 2.56 -1.69 -14.94
CA PRO A 135 1.18 -1.34 -15.20
C PRO A 135 0.22 -2.27 -14.44
N VAL A 136 -0.78 -1.70 -13.80
CA VAL A 136 -1.86 -2.47 -13.17
C VAL A 136 -2.83 -2.95 -14.24
N ALA A 137 -3.22 -4.22 -14.20
CA ALA A 137 -4.22 -4.77 -15.11
C ALA A 137 -5.52 -3.96 -15.05
N GLU A 138 -6.09 -3.65 -16.20
CA GLU A 138 -7.25 -2.76 -16.32
C GLU A 138 -8.44 -3.22 -15.47
N SER A 139 -8.65 -4.55 -15.38
CA SER A 139 -9.72 -5.14 -14.58
C SER A 139 -9.62 -4.86 -13.08
N PHE A 140 -8.42 -4.58 -12.55
CA PHE A 140 -8.23 -4.28 -11.13
C PHE A 140 -8.32 -2.79 -10.79
N ARG A 141 -8.12 -1.89 -11.76
CA ARG A 141 -8.06 -0.45 -11.50
C ARG A 141 -9.32 0.12 -10.83
N PRO A 142 -10.55 -0.22 -11.28
CA PRO A 142 -11.76 0.24 -10.59
C PRO A 142 -11.85 -0.25 -9.14
N GLN A 143 -11.31 -1.45 -8.86
CA GLN A 143 -11.37 -2.09 -7.56
C GLN A 143 -10.41 -1.46 -6.54
N PHE A 144 -9.43 -0.68 -6.98
CA PHE A 144 -8.54 0.07 -6.08
C PHE A 144 -9.30 1.16 -5.29
N GLY A 145 -10.45 1.63 -5.82
CA GLY A 145 -11.12 2.78 -5.24
C GLY A 145 -10.15 3.97 -5.16
N ASN A 146 -9.88 4.45 -3.96
CA ASN A 146 -8.91 5.52 -3.69
C ASN A 146 -7.64 5.05 -2.94
N TRP A 147 -7.39 3.73 -2.85
CA TRP A 147 -6.15 3.20 -2.29
C TRP A 147 -4.95 3.51 -3.20
N ILE A 148 -3.96 4.22 -2.64
CA ILE A 148 -2.74 4.60 -3.36
C ILE A 148 -1.49 3.92 -2.82
N PHE A 149 -1.53 3.42 -1.57
CA PHE A 149 -0.44 2.72 -0.93
C PHE A 149 -0.95 1.76 0.15
N GLY A 150 -0.74 0.47 -0.03
CA GLY A 150 -1.29 -0.55 0.86
C GLY A 150 -2.81 -0.67 0.73
N CYS A 151 -3.39 -1.49 1.60
CA CYS A 151 -4.83 -1.71 1.69
C CYS A 151 -5.15 -2.37 3.02
N ASP A 152 -6.06 -1.80 3.80
CA ASP A 152 -6.44 -2.33 5.12
C ASP A 152 -7.82 -3.00 5.15
N LEU A 153 -8.53 -3.12 4.03
CA LEU A 153 -9.91 -3.59 3.98
C LEU A 153 -10.15 -4.91 4.74
N CYS A 154 -9.27 -5.90 4.53
CA CYS A 154 -9.41 -7.20 5.20
C CYS A 154 -9.08 -7.14 6.70
N GLN A 155 -8.36 -6.14 7.16
CA GLN A 155 -8.08 -5.88 8.57
C GLN A 155 -9.19 -5.02 9.20
N GLU A 156 -9.68 -4.00 8.50
CA GLU A 156 -10.73 -3.09 9.00
C GLU A 156 -12.03 -3.83 9.31
N VAL A 157 -12.41 -4.79 8.46
CA VAL A 157 -13.63 -5.58 8.65
C VAL A 157 -13.47 -6.66 9.72
N CYS A 158 -12.24 -6.96 10.15
CA CYS A 158 -11.97 -8.04 11.09
C CYS A 158 -12.53 -7.70 12.48
N PRO A 159 -13.41 -8.55 13.06
CA PRO A 159 -13.96 -8.30 14.38
C PRO A 159 -12.92 -8.14 15.49
N TRP A 160 -11.76 -8.78 15.33
CA TRP A 160 -10.65 -8.69 16.28
C TRP A 160 -9.96 -7.33 16.32
N ASN A 161 -10.12 -6.53 15.27
CA ASN A 161 -9.59 -5.17 15.20
C ASN A 161 -10.53 -4.10 15.75
N ARG A 162 -11.80 -4.47 16.07
CA ARG A 162 -12.81 -3.51 16.56
C ARG A 162 -12.37 -2.79 17.84
N TYR A 163 -11.64 -3.49 18.70
CA TYR A 163 -11.17 -2.98 19.99
C TYR A 163 -9.64 -2.98 20.10
N ALA A 164 -8.96 -3.11 18.96
CA ALA A 164 -7.50 -3.01 18.94
C ALA A 164 -7.09 -1.62 19.47
N PRO A 165 -6.15 -1.55 20.42
CA PRO A 165 -5.69 -0.27 20.96
C PRO A 165 -5.00 0.54 19.86
N GLY A 166 -5.18 1.86 19.89
CA GLY A 166 -4.34 2.76 19.10
C GLY A 166 -2.89 2.73 19.61
N THR A 167 -1.95 3.17 18.78
CA THR A 167 -0.57 3.32 19.24
C THR A 167 -0.42 4.59 20.09
N GLU A 168 0.24 4.47 21.25
CA GLU A 168 0.69 5.60 22.06
C GLU A 168 2.12 6.02 21.71
N ASP A 169 2.76 5.29 20.82
CA ASP A 169 4.14 5.50 20.41
C ASP A 169 4.25 6.71 19.46
N PRO A 170 4.88 7.81 19.88
CA PRO A 170 4.94 9.04 19.07
C PRO A 170 5.71 8.87 17.75
N GLU A 171 6.60 7.86 17.64
CA GLU A 171 7.32 7.59 16.40
C GLU A 171 6.47 6.82 15.38
N LEU A 172 5.43 6.11 15.83
CA LEU A 172 4.52 5.33 15.00
C LEU A 172 3.16 6.02 14.78
N GLN A 173 2.91 7.12 15.50
CA GLN A 173 1.77 7.98 15.24
C GLN A 173 1.95 8.76 13.94
N SER A 174 0.86 9.30 13.41
CA SER A 174 0.90 10.18 12.24
C SER A 174 1.90 11.31 12.41
N MET A 175 2.74 11.53 11.42
CA MET A 175 3.75 12.61 11.42
C MET A 175 3.14 14.01 11.18
N GLY A 176 1.90 14.24 11.59
CA GLY A 176 1.20 15.52 11.45
C GLY A 176 0.54 15.73 10.08
N ASN A 177 0.63 14.78 9.19
CA ASN A 177 -0.17 14.71 7.95
C ASN A 177 -1.37 13.80 8.19
N GLU A 178 -2.24 14.18 9.11
CA GLU A 178 -3.51 13.47 9.38
C GLU A 178 -4.46 13.52 8.19
N GLU A 179 -4.22 14.44 7.26
CA GLU A 179 -5.00 14.54 6.04
C GLU A 179 -4.50 13.56 5.00
N MET A 180 -5.44 12.83 4.45
CA MET A 180 -5.23 11.99 3.29
C MET A 180 -4.57 12.81 2.19
N PRO A 181 -3.50 12.33 1.53
CA PRO A 181 -2.78 13.13 0.54
C PRO A 181 -3.68 13.49 -0.64
N SER A 182 -3.63 14.74 -1.07
CA SER A 182 -4.31 15.18 -2.28
C SER A 182 -3.72 14.47 -3.50
N LEU A 183 -4.58 13.82 -4.30
CA LEU A 183 -4.17 13.12 -5.51
C LEU A 183 -3.57 14.08 -6.56
N VAL A 184 -4.13 15.29 -6.62
CA VAL A 184 -3.66 16.36 -7.51
C VAL A 184 -2.25 16.81 -7.12
N GLU A 185 -1.99 17.03 -5.83
CA GLU A 185 -0.66 17.37 -5.33
C GLU A 185 0.35 16.25 -5.58
N LEU A 186 -0.05 14.99 -5.33
CA LEU A 186 0.83 13.84 -5.57
C LEU A 186 1.28 13.75 -7.02
N LEU A 187 0.36 13.90 -7.97
CA LEU A 187 0.66 13.87 -9.42
C LEU A 187 1.61 15.00 -9.85
N SER A 188 1.73 16.06 -9.05
CA SER A 188 2.65 17.17 -9.34
C SER A 188 4.10 16.92 -8.91
N LEU A 189 4.36 15.89 -8.09
CA LEU A 189 5.67 15.65 -7.49
C LEU A 189 6.70 15.17 -8.51
N ASP A 190 7.81 15.90 -8.63
CA ASP A 190 9.01 15.40 -9.28
C ASP A 190 9.79 14.43 -8.37
N LYS A 191 10.89 13.85 -8.89
CA LYS A 191 11.73 12.90 -8.13
C LYS A 191 12.31 13.48 -6.85
N SER A 192 12.67 14.76 -6.86
CA SER A 192 13.26 15.46 -5.70
C SER A 192 12.20 15.73 -4.63
N ALA A 193 11.07 16.31 -5.05
CA ALA A 193 9.95 16.61 -4.17
C ALA A 193 9.36 15.34 -3.53
N PHE A 194 9.23 14.24 -4.29
CA PHE A 194 8.82 12.94 -3.77
C PHE A 194 9.74 12.44 -2.66
N ARG A 195 11.06 12.42 -2.90
CA ARG A 195 12.04 11.97 -1.89
C ARG A 195 12.02 12.84 -0.64
N LYS A 196 11.87 14.17 -0.80
CA LYS A 196 11.78 15.10 0.31
C LYS A 196 10.50 14.91 1.12
N LYS A 197 9.34 14.79 0.44
CA LYS A 197 8.03 14.64 1.08
C LYS A 197 7.94 13.35 1.90
N PHE A 198 8.45 12.24 1.38
CA PHE A 198 8.32 10.91 1.99
C PHE A 198 9.61 10.43 2.67
N HIS A 199 10.56 11.35 2.95
CA HIS A 199 11.78 11.00 3.67
C HIS A 199 11.46 10.37 5.03
N GLY A 200 12.00 9.17 5.31
CA GLY A 200 11.76 8.45 6.56
C GLY A 200 10.37 7.81 6.68
N SER A 201 9.63 7.69 5.58
CA SER A 201 8.33 7.03 5.50
C SER A 201 8.44 5.72 4.71
N PRO A 202 7.64 4.68 5.06
CA PRO A 202 7.54 3.44 4.29
C PRO A 202 7.09 3.64 2.85
N ILE A 203 6.42 4.75 2.54
CA ILE A 203 5.90 5.10 1.21
C ILE A 203 7.00 5.13 0.15
N LEU A 204 8.25 5.38 0.53
CA LEU A 204 9.39 5.31 -0.39
C LEU A 204 9.53 3.94 -1.08
N ARG A 205 8.97 2.86 -0.51
CA ARG A 205 8.98 1.51 -1.08
C ARG A 205 8.29 1.43 -2.43
N ALA A 206 7.16 2.12 -2.59
CA ALA A 206 6.42 2.18 -3.87
C ALA A 206 7.20 2.92 -4.96
N LYS A 207 8.26 3.63 -4.63
CA LYS A 207 8.94 4.60 -5.51
C LYS A 207 7.97 5.68 -6.01
N ARG A 208 8.50 6.71 -6.68
CA ARG A 208 7.65 7.77 -7.26
C ARG A 208 6.67 7.19 -8.28
N VAL A 209 7.15 6.36 -9.18
CA VAL A 209 6.34 5.80 -10.27
C VAL A 209 5.15 4.99 -9.77
N GLY A 210 5.32 4.11 -8.79
CA GLY A 210 4.24 3.28 -8.24
C GLY A 210 3.20 4.11 -7.49
N LEU A 211 3.64 5.09 -6.66
CA LEU A 211 2.71 5.94 -5.92
C LEU A 211 1.89 6.84 -6.87
N LEU A 212 2.54 7.50 -7.84
CA LEU A 212 1.85 8.39 -8.78
C LEU A 212 0.95 7.62 -9.75
N ARG A 213 1.37 6.43 -10.20
CA ARG A 213 0.50 5.51 -10.95
C ARG A 213 -0.79 5.21 -10.18
N SER A 214 -0.66 4.85 -8.90
CA SER A 214 -1.82 4.54 -8.06
C SER A 214 -2.67 5.79 -7.78
N ALA A 215 -2.04 6.97 -7.65
CA ALA A 215 -2.75 8.25 -7.53
C ALA A 215 -3.55 8.60 -8.79
N ALA A 216 -3.01 8.35 -9.99
CA ALA A 216 -3.72 8.54 -11.23
C ALA A 216 -4.94 7.60 -11.35
N ILE A 217 -4.78 6.31 -10.98
CA ILE A 217 -5.87 5.34 -10.94
C ILE A 217 -6.95 5.79 -9.94
N ALA A 218 -6.56 6.18 -8.73
CA ALA A 218 -7.49 6.65 -7.71
C ALA A 218 -8.27 7.89 -8.18
N LEU A 219 -7.61 8.82 -8.85
CA LEU A 219 -8.27 10.02 -9.40
C LEU A 219 -9.26 9.64 -10.52
N GLY A 220 -8.93 8.66 -11.36
CA GLY A 220 -9.83 8.10 -12.36
C GLY A 220 -11.09 7.45 -11.75
N ASN A 221 -10.97 6.84 -10.57
CA ASN A 221 -12.06 6.22 -9.82
C ASN A 221 -12.90 7.23 -9.02
N HIS A 222 -12.34 8.39 -8.71
CA HIS A 222 -12.91 9.31 -7.72
C HIS A 222 -14.34 9.76 -8.10
N PRO A 223 -15.27 9.89 -7.13
CA PRO A 223 -16.57 10.52 -7.36
C PRO A 223 -16.42 11.98 -7.79
N LEU A 224 -17.06 12.33 -8.91
CA LEU A 224 -16.87 13.65 -9.53
C LEU A 224 -17.41 14.80 -8.69
N GLU A 225 -18.41 14.54 -7.86
CA GLU A 225 -19.06 15.52 -6.99
C GLU A 225 -18.13 16.06 -5.90
N SER A 226 -17.08 15.30 -5.57
CA SER A 226 -16.10 15.65 -4.53
C SER A 226 -14.71 15.98 -5.09
N CYS A 227 -14.60 16.21 -6.41
CA CYS A 227 -13.33 16.46 -7.09
C CYS A 227 -13.32 17.87 -7.73
N ASP A 228 -12.20 18.59 -7.60
CA ASP A 228 -11.92 19.74 -8.46
C ASP A 228 -11.55 19.22 -9.87
N ILE A 229 -12.55 19.19 -10.74
CA ILE A 229 -12.42 18.68 -12.11
C ILE A 229 -11.34 19.42 -12.88
N THR A 230 -11.21 20.74 -12.69
CA THR A 230 -10.22 21.54 -13.42
C THR A 230 -8.80 21.21 -12.99
N ALA A 231 -8.55 21.17 -11.70
CA ALA A 231 -7.25 20.80 -11.14
C ALA A 231 -6.89 19.34 -11.44
N GLY A 232 -7.86 18.44 -11.33
CA GLY A 232 -7.68 17.02 -11.64
C GLY A 232 -7.36 16.79 -13.13
N LEU A 233 -8.11 17.41 -14.05
CA LEU A 233 -7.84 17.33 -15.50
C LEU A 233 -6.44 17.84 -15.82
N TYR A 234 -6.07 19.00 -15.29
CA TYR A 234 -4.73 19.56 -15.48
C TYR A 234 -3.63 18.60 -15.01
N SER A 235 -3.81 18.01 -13.82
CA SER A 235 -2.83 17.11 -13.23
C SER A 235 -2.70 15.79 -14.01
N LEU A 236 -3.81 15.23 -14.51
CA LEU A 236 -3.80 14.04 -15.36
C LEU A 236 -3.16 14.35 -16.74
N CYS A 237 -3.46 15.48 -17.35
CA CYS A 237 -2.81 15.90 -18.61
C CYS A 237 -1.30 16.11 -18.43
N LYS A 238 -0.87 16.63 -17.29
CA LYS A 238 0.55 16.75 -16.94
C LYS A 238 1.19 15.38 -16.75
N ALA A 239 0.54 14.46 -16.03
CA ALA A 239 1.00 13.10 -15.82
C ALA A 239 1.06 12.27 -17.12
N LEU A 240 0.24 12.61 -18.12
CA LEU A 240 0.28 12.02 -19.45
C LEU A 240 1.61 12.33 -20.18
N GLN A 241 2.34 13.37 -19.77
CA GLN A 241 3.63 13.78 -20.33
C GLN A 241 4.83 13.39 -19.44
N ASP A 242 4.61 12.54 -18.42
CA ASP A 242 5.67 12.14 -17.50
C ASP A 242 6.74 11.28 -18.19
N GLU A 243 7.97 11.30 -17.66
CA GLU A 243 9.07 10.47 -18.17
C GLU A 243 8.80 8.96 -18.05
N GLU A 244 7.95 8.53 -17.09
CA GLU A 244 7.66 7.13 -16.78
C GLU A 244 6.44 6.63 -17.59
N PRO A 245 6.61 5.68 -18.52
CA PRO A 245 5.52 5.18 -19.37
C PRO A 245 4.34 4.62 -18.58
N VAL A 246 4.63 3.95 -17.46
CA VAL A 246 3.61 3.37 -16.57
C VAL A 246 2.69 4.46 -16.01
N LEU A 247 3.23 5.63 -15.66
CA LEU A 247 2.42 6.76 -15.22
C LEU A 247 1.62 7.37 -16.36
N ARG A 248 2.21 7.52 -17.56
CA ARG A 248 1.47 8.00 -18.72
C ARG A 248 0.28 7.11 -19.06
N GLY A 249 0.48 5.77 -19.04
CA GLY A 249 -0.62 4.81 -19.25
C GLY A 249 -1.72 4.90 -18.20
N ALA A 250 -1.37 5.03 -16.92
CA ALA A 250 -2.35 5.19 -15.86
C ALA A 250 -3.14 6.52 -15.97
N ALA A 251 -2.47 7.62 -16.36
CA ALA A 251 -3.10 8.89 -16.59
C ALA A 251 -4.04 8.84 -17.81
N ALA A 252 -3.63 8.16 -18.89
CA ALA A 252 -4.48 7.94 -20.06
C ALA A 252 -5.75 7.18 -19.69
N TRP A 253 -5.62 6.09 -18.93
CA TRP A 253 -6.78 5.35 -18.44
C TRP A 253 -7.72 6.23 -17.60
N ALA A 254 -7.19 7.00 -16.66
CA ALA A 254 -7.99 7.89 -15.81
C ALA A 254 -8.73 8.95 -16.62
N LEU A 255 -8.06 9.56 -17.62
CA LEU A 255 -8.68 10.47 -18.56
C LEU A 255 -9.79 9.78 -19.37
N GLY A 256 -9.59 8.53 -19.80
CA GLY A 256 -10.63 7.71 -20.44
C GLY A 256 -11.86 7.53 -19.58
N GLN A 257 -11.69 7.24 -18.25
CA GLN A 257 -12.80 7.16 -17.31
C GLN A 257 -13.55 8.49 -17.21
N TRP A 258 -12.85 9.60 -17.12
CA TRP A 258 -13.45 10.94 -17.05
C TRP A 258 -14.15 11.35 -18.34
N ARG A 259 -13.60 11.00 -19.49
CA ARG A 259 -14.23 11.24 -20.81
C ARG A 259 -15.64 10.65 -20.88
N HIS A 260 -15.83 9.44 -20.35
CA HIS A 260 -17.15 8.80 -20.34
C HIS A 260 -18.11 9.41 -19.31
N ARG A 261 -17.58 9.90 -18.19
CA ARG A 261 -18.36 10.41 -17.07
C ARG A 261 -18.66 11.90 -17.18
N ILE A 262 -17.86 12.67 -17.93
CA ILE A 262 -17.98 14.14 -18.05
C ILE A 262 -17.97 14.54 -19.54
N PRO A 263 -19.11 14.49 -20.23
CA PRO A 263 -19.18 14.80 -21.67
C PRO A 263 -18.71 16.21 -22.03
N THR A 264 -18.82 17.17 -21.10
CA THR A 264 -18.43 18.58 -21.35
C THR A 264 -16.94 18.79 -21.55
N ILE A 265 -16.09 17.95 -20.96
CA ILE A 265 -14.62 18.00 -21.10
C ILE A 265 -14.08 16.90 -22.03
N ALA A 266 -14.95 16.04 -22.55
CA ALA A 266 -14.54 14.93 -23.41
C ALA A 266 -13.72 15.38 -24.65
N PRO A 267 -14.06 16.46 -25.37
CA PRO A 267 -13.24 16.94 -26.46
C PRO A 267 -11.81 17.32 -26.05
N GLN A 268 -11.67 18.02 -24.91
CA GLN A 268 -10.35 18.43 -24.39
C GLN A 268 -9.49 17.21 -24.02
N ILE A 269 -10.11 16.17 -23.45
CA ILE A 269 -9.43 14.91 -23.14
C ILE A 269 -8.96 14.22 -24.40
N VAL A 270 -9.81 14.12 -25.42
CA VAL A 270 -9.46 13.48 -26.70
C VAL A 270 -8.32 14.22 -27.37
N ASP A 271 -8.35 15.55 -27.40
CA ASP A 271 -7.27 16.37 -28.00
C ASP A 271 -5.94 16.13 -27.28
N ALA A 272 -5.93 16.09 -25.93
CA ALA A 272 -4.73 15.83 -25.13
C ALA A 272 -4.16 14.42 -25.38
N LEU A 273 -5.03 13.40 -25.43
CA LEU A 273 -4.64 12.01 -25.68
C LEU A 273 -4.10 11.84 -27.12
N GLN A 274 -4.73 12.47 -28.10
CA GLN A 274 -4.27 12.42 -29.48
C GLN A 274 -2.91 13.10 -29.66
N ALA A 275 -2.72 14.27 -29.05
CA ALA A 275 -1.44 14.97 -29.08
C ALA A 275 -0.32 14.10 -28.49
N GLN A 276 -0.56 13.46 -27.33
CA GLN A 276 0.43 12.58 -26.72
C GLN A 276 0.71 11.32 -27.56
N LEU A 277 -0.30 10.77 -28.24
CA LEU A 277 -0.14 9.56 -29.03
C LEU A 277 0.82 9.76 -30.23
N VAL A 278 0.94 10.98 -30.74
CA VAL A 278 1.87 11.29 -31.83
C VAL A 278 3.33 11.08 -31.42
N ASP A 279 3.68 11.45 -30.21
CA ASP A 279 5.06 11.42 -29.70
C ASP A 279 5.37 10.20 -28.81
N GLU A 280 4.35 9.38 -28.50
CA GLU A 280 4.50 8.23 -27.59
C GLU A 280 5.32 7.12 -28.25
N GLN A 281 6.36 6.63 -27.55
CA GLN A 281 7.25 5.58 -28.05
C GLN A 281 7.08 4.24 -27.30
N ASP A 282 6.44 4.25 -26.12
CA ASP A 282 6.24 3.06 -25.34
C ASP A 282 4.96 2.33 -25.76
N ASP A 283 5.07 1.05 -26.12
CA ASP A 283 3.97 0.26 -26.65
C ASP A 283 2.80 0.12 -25.66
N ILE A 284 3.10 0.02 -24.35
CA ILE A 284 2.08 -0.13 -23.32
C ILE A 284 1.32 1.19 -23.17
N ALA A 285 2.05 2.31 -23.07
CA ALA A 285 1.44 3.63 -22.97
C ALA A 285 0.62 3.96 -24.24
N GLN A 286 1.11 3.61 -25.45
CA GLN A 286 0.35 3.75 -26.69
C GLN A 286 -0.97 2.97 -26.64
N CYS A 287 -0.93 1.72 -26.19
CA CYS A 287 -2.13 0.88 -26.07
C CYS A 287 -3.15 1.50 -25.12
N GLU A 288 -2.71 2.00 -23.96
CA GLU A 288 -3.57 2.69 -22.99
C GLU A 288 -4.19 3.96 -23.55
N ILE A 289 -3.39 4.79 -24.24
CA ILE A 289 -3.88 6.02 -24.87
C ILE A 289 -4.92 5.71 -25.96
N ARG A 290 -4.67 4.73 -26.83
CA ARG A 290 -5.63 4.32 -27.86
C ARG A 290 -6.93 3.81 -27.25
N SER A 291 -6.85 2.99 -26.22
CA SER A 291 -8.02 2.51 -25.46
C SER A 291 -8.81 3.68 -24.87
N ALA A 292 -8.13 4.66 -24.27
CA ALA A 292 -8.77 5.84 -23.69
C ALA A 292 -9.47 6.75 -24.72
N ILE A 293 -8.96 6.82 -25.96
CA ILE A 293 -9.60 7.52 -27.08
C ILE A 293 -10.81 6.72 -27.61
N GLY A 294 -10.90 5.41 -27.36
CA GLY A 294 -11.92 4.53 -27.92
C GLY A 294 -11.54 3.93 -29.28
N GLN A 295 -10.26 3.87 -29.61
CA GLN A 295 -9.74 3.14 -30.75
C GLN A 295 -9.49 1.68 -30.33
N SER A 296 -9.83 0.74 -31.20
CA SER A 296 -9.56 -0.69 -30.97
C SER A 296 -8.07 -0.93 -30.74
N LYS A 297 -7.78 -1.83 -29.79
CA LYS A 297 -6.41 -2.28 -29.49
C LYS A 297 -5.76 -2.94 -30.68
#